data_7c31d3db94aeabb88ee399a53dd48420
#
_entry.id   7c31d3db94aeabb88ee399a53dd48420
#
_cell.length_a   1.000
_cell.length_b   1.000
_cell.length_c   1.000
_cell.angle_alpha   90.00
_cell.angle_beta   90.00
_cell.angle_gamma   90.00
#
_symmetry.space_group_name_H-M   'P 1'
#
loop_
_entity.id
_entity.type
_entity.pdbx_description
1 polymer ?
#
loop_
_entity_poly.entity_id
_entity_poly.type
_entity_poly.pdbx_seq_one_letter_code
_entity_poly.pdbx_strand_id
1 'polypeptide(L)'
;SPVAHIWFLKSLPSRIGLLLDMPLRDIERVLYFEMYIVTEPGMTDLERGQLLTEEQYLDAEDRWQDEFEAKMGAEAIQDLLKGIDLEVECEKLREELQETNSETKRKKITKRLKLLEAFQQSGNKPEWMVMTVLPVLPPDLRPLVPLDGGRFATSDLNDLYRRVINRNNRLKRLLDLIAPDIIVRNEKRMLQESVDALLDNGRRGRAITGSNRRPLKSLADMIKGKQGRFRQNLLGKRVDYSGRSVITVGPYLHLHQCGLPKKMALELFRPFIYAKLESRGYATTIKAAKKMVEREDAIVWDILAEVIREHPILLNRAPTLHRLGIQAFEPLLIEGKAIQLHPLVCAAFNADFDGDQMAVHVPLTLEAQLEARALMMSTNNSP
;
A
#
# COMPACT_ATOMS: atom_id res chain seq x y z
N SER A 1 1.07 -4.61 -27.76
CA SER A 1 -0.14 -5.40 -27.52
C SER A 1 -0.88 -4.90 -26.28
N PRO A 2 -2.21 -4.74 -26.33
CA PRO A 2 -2.97 -4.38 -25.12
C PRO A 2 -2.90 -5.49 -24.08
N VAL A 3 -3.04 -5.08 -22.80
CA VAL A 3 -2.95 -5.96 -21.62
C VAL A 3 -4.11 -5.67 -20.69
N ALA A 4 -4.85 -6.68 -20.25
CA ALA A 4 -5.92 -6.51 -19.28
C ALA A 4 -5.35 -6.24 -17.87
N HIS A 5 -5.96 -5.32 -17.15
CA HIS A 5 -5.54 -5.02 -15.78
C HIS A 5 -6.02 -6.09 -14.81
N ILE A 6 -5.09 -6.76 -14.15
CA ILE A 6 -5.36 -7.92 -13.28
C ILE A 6 -6.34 -7.62 -12.13
N TRP A 7 -6.35 -6.39 -11.62
CA TRP A 7 -7.27 -6.02 -10.53
C TRP A 7 -8.74 -5.96 -10.98
N PHE A 8 -9.00 -5.62 -12.23
CA PHE A 8 -10.35 -5.62 -12.79
C PHE A 8 -10.78 -7.02 -13.28
N LEU A 9 -9.80 -7.87 -13.59
CA LEU A 9 -10.04 -9.25 -14.00
C LEU A 9 -10.27 -10.16 -12.78
N LYS A 10 -9.33 -10.20 -11.85
CA LYS A 10 -9.28 -11.14 -10.70
C LYS A 10 -9.88 -10.57 -9.40
N SER A 11 -10.62 -9.49 -9.45
CA SER A 11 -11.46 -9.06 -8.33
C SER A 11 -12.65 -9.99 -8.13
N LEU A 12 -13.16 -10.09 -6.93
CA LEU A 12 -14.38 -10.84 -6.63
C LEU A 12 -15.50 -9.86 -6.22
N PRO A 13 -16.51 -9.64 -7.06
CA PRO A 13 -16.71 -10.19 -8.40
C PRO A 13 -15.81 -9.54 -9.47
N SER A 14 -15.49 -10.25 -10.55
CA SER A 14 -14.74 -9.70 -11.68
C SER A 14 -15.49 -8.56 -12.34
N ARG A 15 -14.87 -7.39 -12.44
CA ARG A 15 -15.51 -6.22 -13.08
C ARG A 15 -15.68 -6.41 -14.58
N ILE A 16 -14.65 -6.94 -15.24
CA ILE A 16 -14.72 -7.29 -16.67
C ILE A 16 -15.79 -8.36 -16.89
N GLY A 17 -15.84 -9.37 -16.02
CA GLY A 17 -16.84 -10.44 -16.11
C GLY A 17 -18.28 -9.95 -15.94
N LEU A 18 -18.50 -8.98 -15.03
CA LEU A 18 -19.84 -8.39 -14.85
C LEU A 18 -20.29 -7.56 -16.05
N LEU A 19 -19.38 -6.81 -16.67
CA LEU A 19 -19.70 -6.00 -17.84
C LEU A 19 -20.03 -6.86 -19.07
N LEU A 20 -19.22 -7.90 -19.31
CA LEU A 20 -19.41 -8.82 -20.43
C LEU A 20 -20.47 -9.90 -20.17
N ASP A 21 -20.99 -9.99 -18.94
CA ASP A 21 -21.85 -11.08 -18.45
C ASP A 21 -21.25 -12.48 -18.68
N MET A 22 -19.93 -12.58 -18.51
CA MET A 22 -19.18 -13.81 -18.74
C MET A 22 -18.55 -14.33 -17.43
N PRO A 23 -18.47 -15.66 -17.26
CA PRO A 23 -17.73 -16.26 -16.17
C PRO A 23 -16.24 -15.89 -16.22
N LEU A 24 -15.61 -15.62 -15.07
CA LEU A 24 -14.18 -15.30 -15.00
C LEU A 24 -13.30 -16.36 -15.68
N ARG A 25 -13.64 -17.64 -15.54
CA ARG A 25 -12.89 -18.75 -16.15
C ARG A 25 -12.81 -18.65 -17.66
N ASP A 26 -13.91 -18.24 -18.30
CA ASP A 26 -13.98 -18.13 -19.75
C ASP A 26 -13.19 -16.94 -20.26
N ILE A 27 -13.26 -15.81 -19.55
CA ILE A 27 -12.43 -14.63 -19.85
C ILE A 27 -10.95 -14.96 -19.69
N GLU A 28 -10.55 -15.70 -18.66
CA GLU A 28 -9.17 -16.12 -18.47
C GLU A 28 -8.68 -17.01 -19.63
N ARG A 29 -9.50 -17.93 -20.13
CA ARG A 29 -9.14 -18.76 -21.29
C ARG A 29 -8.87 -17.92 -22.53
N VAL A 30 -9.68 -16.90 -22.78
CA VAL A 30 -9.47 -15.97 -23.88
C VAL A 30 -8.21 -15.13 -23.66
N LEU A 31 -8.07 -14.55 -22.49
CA LEU A 31 -6.99 -13.63 -22.18
C LEU A 31 -5.60 -14.29 -22.26
N TYR A 32 -5.50 -15.57 -21.85
CA TYR A 32 -4.25 -16.32 -21.86
C TYR A 32 -4.08 -17.22 -23.08
N PHE A 33 -4.83 -16.93 -24.16
CA PHE A 33 -4.67 -17.56 -25.48
C PHE A 33 -4.95 -19.06 -25.50
N GLU A 34 -5.95 -19.51 -24.74
CA GLU A 34 -6.43 -20.89 -24.75
C GLU A 34 -7.63 -21.09 -25.71
N MET A 35 -8.46 -20.05 -25.90
CA MET A 35 -9.66 -20.09 -26.72
C MET A 35 -9.85 -18.78 -27.48
N TYR A 36 -10.52 -18.86 -28.62
CA TYR A 36 -11.02 -17.71 -29.36
C TYR A 36 -12.34 -17.21 -28.79
N ILE A 37 -12.62 -15.95 -29.00
CA ILE A 37 -13.91 -15.34 -28.72
C ILE A 37 -14.38 -14.55 -29.94
N VAL A 38 -15.66 -14.71 -30.29
CA VAL A 38 -16.28 -14.01 -31.41
C VAL A 38 -16.48 -12.54 -31.01
N THR A 39 -15.82 -11.65 -31.71
CA THR A 39 -15.95 -10.19 -31.51
C THR A 39 -17.06 -9.64 -32.40
N GLU A 40 -17.11 -10.06 -33.66
CA GLU A 40 -18.16 -9.70 -34.60
C GLU A 40 -18.68 -10.94 -35.32
N PRO A 41 -19.96 -11.29 -35.10
CA PRO A 41 -20.53 -12.50 -35.68
C PRO A 41 -20.84 -12.37 -37.19
N GLY A 42 -20.97 -11.15 -37.72
CA GLY A 42 -21.37 -10.94 -39.12
C GLY A 42 -22.71 -11.55 -39.44
N MET A 43 -22.80 -12.18 -40.64
CA MET A 43 -24.00 -12.91 -41.09
C MET A 43 -23.91 -14.43 -40.84
N THR A 44 -23.24 -14.84 -39.77
CA THR A 44 -23.03 -16.25 -39.42
C THR A 44 -23.97 -16.68 -38.30
N ASP A 45 -24.04 -17.99 -38.05
CA ASP A 45 -24.82 -18.58 -36.94
C ASP A 45 -24.13 -18.42 -35.57
N LEU A 46 -23.02 -17.67 -35.50
CA LEU A 46 -22.25 -17.43 -34.29
C LEU A 46 -22.83 -16.26 -33.49
N GLU A 47 -22.71 -16.33 -32.18
CA GLU A 47 -23.13 -15.25 -31.30
C GLU A 47 -21.91 -14.42 -30.83
N ARG A 48 -22.11 -13.12 -30.64
CA ARG A 48 -21.09 -12.26 -30.06
C ARG A 48 -20.76 -12.70 -28.64
N GLY A 49 -19.45 -12.87 -28.35
CA GLY A 49 -18.98 -13.38 -27.07
C GLY A 49 -18.98 -14.92 -26.96
N GLN A 50 -19.31 -15.63 -28.02
CA GLN A 50 -19.20 -17.08 -28.06
C GLN A 50 -17.73 -17.51 -28.05
N LEU A 51 -17.43 -18.55 -27.26
CA LEU A 51 -16.09 -19.13 -27.19
C LEU A 51 -15.96 -20.25 -28.24
N LEU A 52 -14.82 -20.23 -28.93
CA LEU A 52 -14.48 -21.26 -29.93
C LEU A 52 -13.14 -21.90 -29.54
N THR A 53 -13.10 -23.23 -29.64
CA THR A 53 -11.82 -23.94 -29.61
C THR A 53 -11.08 -23.72 -30.94
N GLU A 54 -9.81 -24.07 -31.01
CA GLU A 54 -9.02 -23.91 -32.24
C GLU A 54 -9.65 -24.73 -33.42
N GLU A 55 -10.12 -25.94 -33.14
CA GLU A 55 -10.85 -26.77 -34.14
C GLU A 55 -12.13 -26.09 -34.63
N GLN A 56 -12.94 -25.58 -33.71
CA GLN A 56 -14.19 -24.89 -34.06
C GLN A 56 -13.93 -23.58 -34.81
N TYR A 57 -12.84 -22.90 -34.51
CA TYR A 57 -12.43 -21.69 -35.24
C TYR A 57 -12.05 -22.03 -36.68
N LEU A 58 -11.25 -23.06 -36.89
CA LEU A 58 -10.87 -23.53 -38.23
C LEU A 58 -12.08 -24.00 -39.03
N ASP A 59 -12.99 -24.78 -38.43
CA ASP A 59 -14.24 -25.20 -39.06
C ASP A 59 -15.15 -24.01 -39.45
N ALA A 60 -15.18 -22.97 -38.62
CA ALA A 60 -15.92 -21.74 -38.90
C ALA A 60 -15.25 -20.92 -39.99
N GLU A 61 -13.93 -20.83 -40.02
CA GLU A 61 -13.15 -20.16 -41.07
C GLU A 61 -13.35 -20.85 -42.43
N ASP A 62 -13.36 -22.17 -42.46
CA ASP A 62 -13.65 -22.96 -43.69
C ASP A 62 -15.07 -22.75 -44.19
N ARG A 63 -16.07 -22.52 -43.32
CA ARG A 63 -17.49 -22.34 -43.70
C ARG A 63 -17.81 -20.91 -44.10
N TRP A 64 -17.34 -19.91 -43.36
CA TRP A 64 -17.78 -18.52 -43.49
C TRP A 64 -16.65 -17.54 -43.89
N GLN A 65 -15.38 -18.02 -43.97
CA GLN A 65 -14.22 -17.22 -44.34
C GLN A 65 -14.16 -15.90 -43.55
N ASP A 66 -14.12 -14.75 -44.24
CA ASP A 66 -13.96 -13.42 -43.63
C ASP A 66 -15.31 -12.80 -43.17
N GLU A 67 -16.40 -13.55 -43.10
CA GLU A 67 -17.70 -13.00 -42.69
C GLU A 67 -17.85 -12.78 -41.17
N PHE A 68 -16.98 -13.35 -40.38
CA PHE A 68 -16.96 -13.17 -38.93
C PHE A 68 -15.55 -12.81 -38.44
N GLU A 69 -15.49 -12.20 -37.25
CA GLU A 69 -14.20 -11.90 -36.59
C GLU A 69 -14.15 -12.56 -35.23
N ALA A 70 -13.13 -13.38 -34.99
CA ALA A 70 -12.82 -13.97 -33.68
C ALA A 70 -11.35 -13.74 -33.34
N LYS A 71 -11.10 -13.32 -32.12
CA LYS A 71 -9.77 -12.97 -31.63
C LYS A 71 -9.44 -13.67 -30.32
N MET A 72 -8.18 -13.62 -29.93
CA MET A 72 -7.67 -14.05 -28.64
C MET A 72 -7.01 -12.88 -27.89
N GLY A 73 -6.89 -13.03 -26.56
CA GLY A 73 -6.13 -12.14 -25.71
C GLY A 73 -6.87 -10.87 -25.29
N ALA A 74 -6.13 -9.93 -24.72
CA ALA A 74 -6.69 -8.69 -24.19
C ALA A 74 -7.30 -7.79 -25.28
N GLU A 75 -6.83 -7.90 -26.51
CA GLU A 75 -7.37 -7.17 -27.66
C GLU A 75 -8.82 -7.55 -27.93
N ALA A 76 -9.13 -8.85 -27.92
CA ALA A 76 -10.49 -9.34 -28.06
C ALA A 76 -11.42 -8.81 -26.96
N ILE A 77 -10.95 -8.85 -25.72
CA ILE A 77 -11.70 -8.32 -24.56
C ILE A 77 -11.92 -6.80 -24.69
N GLN A 78 -10.92 -6.07 -25.16
CA GLN A 78 -11.03 -4.64 -25.40
C GLN A 78 -12.10 -4.32 -26.47
N ASP A 79 -12.12 -5.06 -27.57
CA ASP A 79 -13.11 -4.88 -28.66
C ASP A 79 -14.53 -5.20 -28.18
N LEU A 80 -14.70 -6.22 -27.37
CA LEU A 80 -15.98 -6.54 -26.74
C LEU A 80 -16.45 -5.42 -25.80
N LEU A 81 -15.53 -4.87 -24.98
CA LEU A 81 -15.84 -3.78 -24.06
C LEU A 81 -16.18 -2.47 -24.80
N LYS A 82 -15.51 -2.17 -25.92
CA LYS A 82 -15.84 -1.02 -26.78
C LYS A 82 -17.23 -1.11 -27.38
N GLY A 83 -17.68 -2.31 -27.67
CA GLY A 83 -19.00 -2.55 -28.27
C GLY A 83 -20.16 -2.55 -27.27
N ILE A 84 -19.92 -2.23 -25.98
CA ILE A 84 -20.99 -2.09 -24.98
C ILE A 84 -21.55 -0.66 -25.04
N ASP A 85 -22.80 -0.53 -25.36
CA ASP A 85 -23.54 0.71 -25.16
C ASP A 85 -24.12 0.73 -23.74
N LEU A 86 -23.56 1.61 -22.91
CA LEU A 86 -23.93 1.71 -21.49
C LEU A 86 -25.39 2.11 -21.28
N GLU A 87 -25.93 2.97 -22.13
CA GLU A 87 -27.31 3.48 -21.98
C GLU A 87 -28.31 2.36 -22.30
N VAL A 88 -28.12 1.71 -23.44
CA VAL A 88 -29.01 0.62 -23.90
C VAL A 88 -28.95 -0.57 -22.92
N GLU A 89 -27.77 -0.94 -22.46
CA GLU A 89 -27.62 -2.05 -21.49
C GLU A 89 -28.24 -1.73 -20.12
N CYS A 90 -28.13 -0.48 -19.65
CA CYS A 90 -28.79 -0.05 -18.41
C CYS A 90 -30.31 -0.12 -18.50
N GLU A 91 -30.89 0.30 -19.64
CA GLU A 91 -32.33 0.23 -19.85
C GLU A 91 -32.84 -1.21 -19.90
N LYS A 92 -32.17 -2.07 -20.66
CA LYS A 92 -32.50 -3.51 -20.72
C LYS A 92 -32.47 -4.17 -19.35
N LEU A 93 -31.44 -3.90 -18.57
CA LEU A 93 -31.30 -4.48 -17.22
C LEU A 93 -32.36 -3.96 -16.24
N ARG A 94 -32.82 -2.71 -16.40
CA ARG A 94 -33.92 -2.17 -15.59
C ARG A 94 -35.24 -2.84 -15.92
N GLU A 95 -35.51 -3.10 -17.20
CA GLU A 95 -36.69 -3.85 -17.65
C GLU A 95 -36.65 -5.29 -17.12
N GLU A 96 -35.54 -6.01 -17.33
CA GLU A 96 -35.34 -7.36 -16.78
C GLU A 96 -35.51 -7.45 -15.28
N LEU A 97 -35.07 -6.40 -14.54
CA LEU A 97 -35.22 -6.36 -13.09
C LEU A 97 -36.69 -6.27 -12.64
N GLN A 98 -37.55 -5.62 -13.44
CA GLN A 98 -38.97 -5.50 -13.16
C GLN A 98 -39.71 -6.81 -13.47
N GLU A 99 -39.30 -7.49 -14.53
CA GLU A 99 -39.96 -8.75 -14.98
C GLU A 99 -39.52 -9.97 -14.15
N THR A 100 -38.32 -9.95 -13.58
CA THR A 100 -37.74 -11.12 -12.92
C THR A 100 -38.25 -11.28 -11.48
N ASN A 101 -38.85 -12.45 -11.19
CA ASN A 101 -39.32 -12.83 -9.86
C ASN A 101 -38.27 -13.60 -9.03
N SER A 102 -37.17 -14.07 -9.62
CA SER A 102 -36.13 -14.84 -8.96
C SER A 102 -35.17 -13.93 -8.19
N GLU A 103 -35.10 -14.09 -6.86
CA GLU A 103 -34.24 -13.30 -6.01
C GLU A 103 -32.75 -13.39 -6.38
N THR A 104 -32.29 -14.56 -6.81
CA THR A 104 -30.90 -14.79 -7.23
C THR A 104 -30.57 -14.03 -8.52
N LYS A 105 -31.44 -14.06 -9.49
CA LYS A 105 -31.31 -13.31 -10.75
C LYS A 105 -31.35 -11.81 -10.45
N ARG A 106 -32.28 -11.34 -9.63
CA ARG A 106 -32.36 -9.93 -9.23
C ARG A 106 -31.07 -9.43 -8.59
N LYS A 107 -30.46 -10.20 -7.70
CA LYS A 107 -29.15 -9.86 -7.08
C LYS A 107 -28.03 -9.75 -8.12
N LYS A 108 -28.00 -10.64 -9.13
CA LYS A 108 -27.00 -10.61 -10.21
C LYS A 108 -27.20 -9.36 -11.08
N ILE A 109 -28.43 -9.12 -11.55
CA ILE A 109 -28.78 -7.95 -12.37
C ILE A 109 -28.47 -6.65 -11.62
N THR A 110 -28.84 -6.54 -10.34
CA THR A 110 -28.57 -5.34 -9.52
C THR A 110 -27.07 -5.04 -9.41
N LYS A 111 -26.24 -6.07 -9.25
CA LYS A 111 -24.77 -5.87 -9.19
C LYS A 111 -24.21 -5.37 -10.51
N ARG A 112 -24.69 -5.93 -11.63
CA ARG A 112 -24.27 -5.52 -12.97
C ARG A 112 -24.74 -4.09 -13.28
N LEU A 113 -26.00 -3.79 -12.99
CA LEU A 113 -26.60 -2.47 -13.20
C LEU A 113 -25.85 -1.37 -12.42
N LYS A 114 -25.55 -1.62 -11.14
CA LYS A 114 -24.76 -0.66 -10.32
C LYS A 114 -23.39 -0.35 -10.94
N LEU A 115 -22.75 -1.34 -11.54
CA LEU A 115 -21.45 -1.14 -12.18
C LEU A 115 -21.60 -0.32 -13.47
N LEU A 116 -22.57 -0.62 -14.32
CA LEU A 116 -22.85 0.12 -15.56
C LEU A 116 -23.24 1.56 -15.27
N GLU A 117 -24.11 1.80 -14.29
CA GLU A 117 -24.48 3.15 -13.85
C GLU A 117 -23.29 3.94 -13.32
N ALA A 118 -22.39 3.29 -12.57
CA ALA A 118 -21.17 3.93 -12.11
C ALA A 118 -20.24 4.35 -13.26
N PHE A 119 -20.12 3.54 -14.31
CA PHE A 119 -19.40 3.92 -15.52
C PHE A 119 -20.06 5.10 -16.25
N GLN A 120 -21.38 5.08 -16.40
CA GLN A 120 -22.13 6.15 -17.05
C GLN A 120 -21.99 7.47 -16.28
N GLN A 121 -22.14 7.46 -14.95
CA GLN A 121 -22.05 8.66 -14.12
C GLN A 121 -20.63 9.25 -14.07
N SER A 122 -19.61 8.40 -14.05
CA SER A 122 -18.21 8.84 -14.00
C SER A 122 -17.63 9.28 -15.34
N GLY A 123 -18.29 8.97 -16.46
CA GLY A 123 -17.78 9.19 -17.80
C GLY A 123 -16.59 8.31 -18.19
N ASN A 124 -16.25 7.32 -17.38
CA ASN A 124 -15.21 6.36 -17.69
C ASN A 124 -15.69 5.35 -18.74
N LYS A 125 -14.78 4.96 -19.63
CA LYS A 125 -15.08 3.96 -20.66
C LYS A 125 -14.69 2.56 -20.20
N PRO A 126 -15.53 1.54 -20.41
CA PRO A 126 -15.21 0.16 -20.04
C PRO A 126 -13.91 -0.37 -20.65
N GLU A 127 -13.60 0.03 -21.88
CA GLU A 127 -12.38 -0.35 -22.59
C GLU A 127 -11.08 0.05 -21.89
N TRP A 128 -11.11 1.04 -21.00
CA TRP A 128 -9.92 1.51 -20.24
C TRP A 128 -9.47 0.52 -19.18
N MET A 129 -10.22 -0.51 -18.87
CA MET A 129 -9.77 -1.63 -18.04
C MET A 129 -8.73 -2.50 -18.74
N VAL A 130 -8.57 -2.34 -20.06
CA VAL A 130 -7.50 -2.93 -20.85
C VAL A 130 -6.49 -1.82 -21.17
N MET A 131 -5.26 -2.00 -20.70
CA MET A 131 -4.20 -1.00 -20.83
C MET A 131 -3.47 -1.14 -22.16
N THR A 132 -3.26 -0.02 -22.83
CA THR A 132 -2.36 0.11 -24.00
C THR A 132 -1.06 0.80 -23.65
N VAL A 133 -1.05 1.58 -22.58
CA VAL A 133 0.11 2.28 -22.03
C VAL A 133 0.26 1.92 -20.57
N LEU A 134 1.46 1.50 -20.18
CA LEU A 134 1.79 1.16 -18.80
C LEU A 134 2.51 2.35 -18.14
N PRO A 135 1.98 2.91 -17.04
CA PRO A 135 2.68 3.95 -16.31
C PRO A 135 3.91 3.39 -15.60
N VAL A 136 4.97 4.16 -15.60
CA VAL A 136 6.24 3.80 -14.97
C VAL A 136 6.47 4.64 -13.71
N LEU A 137 6.77 3.97 -12.60
CA LEU A 137 7.06 4.63 -11.35
C LEU A 137 8.35 5.46 -11.45
N PRO A 138 8.42 6.68 -10.90
CA PRO A 138 9.63 7.48 -10.89
C PRO A 138 10.84 6.75 -10.28
N PRO A 139 12.08 7.00 -10.75
CA PRO A 139 13.28 6.30 -10.29
C PRO A 139 13.54 6.39 -8.79
N ASP A 140 13.22 7.52 -8.16
CA ASP A 140 13.43 7.73 -6.72
C ASP A 140 12.56 6.81 -5.85
N LEU A 141 11.41 6.36 -6.37
CA LEU A 141 10.52 5.43 -5.68
C LEU A 141 10.89 3.96 -5.89
N ARG A 142 11.84 3.68 -6.80
CA ARG A 142 12.42 2.34 -7.04
C ARG A 142 13.96 2.43 -7.12
N PRO A 143 14.62 2.84 -6.04
CA PRO A 143 16.01 3.24 -6.09
C PRO A 143 16.96 2.10 -6.43
N LEU A 144 18.05 2.45 -7.08
CA LEU A 144 19.23 1.64 -7.30
C LEU A 144 20.35 2.19 -6.44
N VAL A 145 20.68 1.52 -5.35
CA VAL A 145 21.66 2.00 -4.35
C VAL A 145 22.97 1.25 -4.50
N PRO A 146 24.11 1.94 -4.70
CA PRO A 146 25.41 1.30 -4.69
C PRO A 146 25.76 0.81 -3.28
N LEU A 147 26.26 -0.40 -3.19
CA LEU A 147 26.81 -1.01 -1.99
C LEU A 147 28.34 -1.04 -2.07
N ASP A 148 28.99 -1.18 -0.91
CA ASP A 148 30.42 -1.39 -0.84
C ASP A 148 30.84 -2.63 -1.67
N GLY A 149 31.93 -2.53 -2.43
CA GLY A 149 32.40 -3.60 -3.30
C GLY A 149 31.82 -3.61 -4.73
N GLY A 150 31.23 -2.51 -5.19
CA GLY A 150 30.74 -2.35 -6.58
C GLY A 150 29.45 -3.09 -6.88
N ARG A 151 28.75 -3.59 -5.86
CA ARG A 151 27.42 -4.21 -5.99
C ARG A 151 26.33 -3.15 -5.86
N PHE A 152 25.18 -3.42 -6.46
CA PHE A 152 24.00 -2.57 -6.36
C PHE A 152 22.88 -3.32 -5.66
N ALA A 153 22.24 -2.65 -4.68
CA ALA A 153 20.95 -3.08 -4.17
C ALA A 153 19.86 -2.40 -4.99
N THR A 154 18.96 -3.19 -5.54
CA THR A 154 17.88 -2.69 -6.38
C THR A 154 16.52 -3.06 -5.80
N SER A 155 15.52 -2.23 -6.06
CA SER A 155 14.13 -2.58 -5.77
C SER A 155 13.66 -3.73 -6.65
N ASP A 156 12.83 -4.62 -6.10
CA ASP A 156 12.21 -5.72 -6.84
C ASP A 156 11.38 -5.22 -8.03
N LEU A 157 10.84 -3.98 -7.95
CA LEU A 157 10.12 -3.36 -9.05
C LEU A 157 10.97 -3.17 -10.31
N ASN A 158 12.25 -2.87 -10.19
CA ASN A 158 13.13 -2.73 -11.33
C ASN A 158 13.27 -4.05 -12.11
N ASP A 159 13.31 -5.18 -11.43
CA ASP A 159 13.33 -6.51 -12.07
C ASP A 159 12.01 -6.80 -12.78
N LEU A 160 10.88 -6.45 -12.17
CA LEU A 160 9.57 -6.64 -12.78
C LEU A 160 9.39 -5.75 -14.01
N TYR A 161 9.75 -4.47 -13.96
CA TYR A 161 9.75 -3.58 -15.13
C TYR A 161 10.67 -4.08 -16.24
N ARG A 162 11.85 -4.53 -15.89
CA ARG A 162 12.81 -5.08 -16.87
C ARG A 162 12.22 -6.29 -17.59
N ARG A 163 11.52 -7.19 -16.89
CA ARG A 163 10.84 -8.34 -17.50
C ARG A 163 9.77 -7.89 -18.49
N VAL A 164 8.95 -6.92 -18.13
CA VAL A 164 7.92 -6.35 -19.02
C VAL A 164 8.55 -5.74 -20.27
N ILE A 165 9.59 -4.92 -20.12
CA ILE A 165 10.28 -4.27 -21.25
C ILE A 165 10.91 -5.32 -22.17
N ASN A 166 11.58 -6.31 -21.62
CA ASN A 166 12.22 -7.37 -22.42
C ASN A 166 11.19 -8.17 -23.21
N ARG A 167 10.04 -8.52 -22.60
CA ARG A 167 8.95 -9.22 -23.29
C ARG A 167 8.33 -8.36 -24.38
N ASN A 168 8.10 -7.09 -24.11
CA ASN A 168 7.56 -6.16 -25.10
C ASN A 168 8.50 -5.96 -26.28
N ASN A 169 9.80 -5.79 -26.06
CA ASN A 169 10.79 -5.65 -27.11
C ASN A 169 10.92 -6.93 -27.94
N ARG A 170 10.86 -8.09 -27.32
CA ARG A 170 10.86 -9.37 -28.01
C ARG A 170 9.62 -9.54 -28.88
N LEU A 171 8.44 -9.20 -28.34
CA LEU A 171 7.20 -9.23 -29.11
C LEU A 171 7.26 -8.31 -30.34
N LYS A 172 7.76 -7.08 -30.17
CA LYS A 172 7.93 -6.14 -31.28
C LYS A 172 8.83 -6.73 -32.36
N ARG A 173 9.97 -7.30 -31.99
CA ARG A 173 10.89 -7.96 -32.94
C ARG A 173 10.23 -9.13 -33.66
N LEU A 174 9.43 -9.95 -32.98
CA LEU A 174 8.72 -11.07 -33.60
C LEU A 174 7.66 -10.59 -34.60
N LEU A 175 6.97 -9.50 -34.30
CA LEU A 175 6.03 -8.88 -35.23
C LEU A 175 6.73 -8.29 -36.45
N ASP A 176 7.86 -7.61 -36.27
CA ASP A 176 8.66 -7.04 -37.37
C ASP A 176 9.24 -8.14 -38.29
N LEU A 177 9.50 -9.32 -37.74
CA LEU A 177 10.01 -10.48 -38.49
C LEU A 177 8.90 -11.36 -39.10
N ILE A 178 7.63 -11.00 -38.92
CA ILE A 178 6.47 -11.79 -39.38
C ILE A 178 6.58 -13.25 -38.91
N ALA A 179 6.88 -13.44 -37.64
CA ALA A 179 7.04 -14.75 -37.02
C ALA A 179 5.71 -15.55 -37.03
N PRO A 180 5.76 -16.90 -36.96
CA PRO A 180 4.58 -17.74 -36.90
C PRO A 180 3.65 -17.33 -35.76
N ASP A 181 2.35 -17.38 -36.01
CA ASP A 181 1.31 -16.90 -35.09
C ASP A 181 1.36 -17.55 -33.70
N ILE A 182 1.68 -18.84 -33.63
CA ILE A 182 1.84 -19.60 -32.38
C ILE A 182 2.92 -18.95 -31.47
N ILE A 183 4.04 -18.50 -32.05
CA ILE A 183 5.13 -17.88 -31.31
C ILE A 183 4.70 -16.49 -30.82
N VAL A 184 4.02 -15.72 -31.68
CA VAL A 184 3.52 -14.40 -31.35
C VAL A 184 2.48 -14.48 -30.22
N ARG A 185 1.54 -15.42 -30.28
CA ARG A 185 0.54 -15.66 -29.23
C ARG A 185 1.18 -16.00 -27.88
N ASN A 186 2.18 -16.88 -27.89
CA ASN A 186 2.91 -17.25 -26.69
C ASN A 186 3.64 -16.06 -26.07
N GLU A 187 4.26 -15.20 -26.88
CA GLU A 187 4.93 -14.00 -26.37
C GLU A 187 3.94 -12.95 -25.86
N LYS A 188 2.79 -12.79 -26.52
CA LYS A 188 1.68 -11.94 -26.00
C LYS A 188 1.17 -12.45 -24.64
N ARG A 189 1.01 -13.76 -24.48
CA ARG A 189 0.65 -14.38 -23.21
C ARG A 189 1.69 -14.11 -22.13
N MET A 190 2.98 -14.26 -22.45
CA MET A 190 4.06 -13.98 -21.52
C MET A 190 4.15 -12.50 -21.14
N LEU A 191 3.85 -11.59 -22.06
CA LEU A 191 3.76 -10.16 -21.77
C LEU A 191 2.61 -9.87 -20.79
N GLN A 192 1.44 -10.45 -21.02
CA GLN A 192 0.30 -10.36 -20.10
C GLN A 192 0.68 -10.84 -18.70
N GLU A 193 1.32 -12.00 -18.59
CA GLU A 193 1.77 -12.56 -17.30
C GLU A 193 2.81 -11.67 -16.62
N SER A 194 3.72 -11.04 -17.37
CA SER A 194 4.71 -10.12 -16.83
C SER A 194 4.09 -8.85 -16.24
N VAL A 195 3.07 -8.31 -16.91
CA VAL A 195 2.33 -7.15 -16.41
C VAL A 195 1.48 -7.53 -15.21
N ASP A 196 0.85 -8.70 -15.20
CA ASP A 196 0.12 -9.21 -14.04
C ASP A 196 1.02 -9.33 -12.81
N ALA A 197 2.24 -9.83 -12.98
CA ALA A 197 3.23 -9.93 -11.91
C ALA A 197 3.72 -8.56 -11.42
N LEU A 198 3.88 -7.59 -12.31
CA LEU A 198 4.25 -6.21 -11.93
C LEU A 198 3.17 -5.57 -11.06
N LEU A 199 1.90 -5.75 -11.41
CA LEU A 199 0.77 -5.15 -10.70
C LEU A 199 0.45 -5.88 -9.40
N ASP A 200 0.34 -7.20 -9.43
CA ASP A 200 0.01 -8.03 -8.27
C ASP A 200 0.61 -9.44 -8.39
N ASN A 201 1.87 -9.59 -8.00
CA ASN A 201 2.58 -10.86 -8.11
C ASN A 201 1.94 -11.95 -7.24
N GLY A 202 1.70 -13.11 -7.82
CA GLY A 202 1.06 -14.24 -7.16
C GLY A 202 -0.48 -14.20 -7.17
N ARG A 203 -1.10 -13.20 -7.79
CA ARG A 203 -2.56 -13.14 -7.97
C ARG A 203 -3.07 -14.25 -8.88
N ARG A 204 -2.28 -14.59 -9.91
CA ARG A 204 -2.54 -15.67 -10.84
C ARG A 204 -1.40 -16.68 -10.82
N GLY A 205 -1.65 -17.87 -10.30
CA GLY A 205 -0.67 -18.96 -10.29
C GLY A 205 0.51 -18.73 -9.34
N ARG A 206 1.66 -19.28 -9.70
CA ARG A 206 2.88 -19.16 -8.90
C ARG A 206 3.47 -17.76 -9.02
N ALA A 207 3.86 -17.18 -7.89
CA ALA A 207 4.55 -15.91 -7.86
C ALA A 207 5.93 -16.01 -8.53
N ILE A 208 6.30 -14.96 -9.25
CA ILE A 208 7.66 -14.82 -9.80
C ILE A 208 8.63 -14.58 -8.65
N THR A 209 9.70 -15.35 -8.61
CA THR A 209 10.71 -15.31 -7.56
C THR A 209 12.03 -14.71 -8.04
N GLY A 210 12.76 -14.11 -7.11
CA GLY A 210 14.14 -13.66 -7.33
C GLY A 210 15.16 -14.80 -7.18
N SER A 211 16.45 -14.47 -7.18
CA SER A 211 17.58 -15.40 -7.03
C SER A 211 17.49 -16.26 -5.76
N ASN A 212 16.98 -15.71 -4.66
CA ASN A 212 16.83 -16.38 -3.37
C ASN A 212 15.51 -17.13 -3.22
N ARG A 213 14.81 -17.47 -4.29
CA ARG A 213 13.48 -18.10 -4.29
C ARG A 213 12.41 -17.34 -3.51
N ARG A 214 12.68 -16.10 -3.12
CA ARG A 214 11.71 -15.20 -2.48
C ARG A 214 10.82 -14.60 -3.57
N PRO A 215 9.48 -14.53 -3.36
CA PRO A 215 8.59 -13.80 -4.26
C PRO A 215 9.01 -12.33 -4.39
N LEU A 216 9.02 -11.83 -5.60
CA LEU A 216 9.31 -10.41 -5.86
C LEU A 216 8.14 -9.54 -5.39
N LYS A 217 8.46 -8.42 -4.77
CA LYS A 217 7.47 -7.48 -4.24
C LYS A 217 6.91 -6.63 -5.38
N SER A 218 5.62 -6.81 -5.67
CA SER A 218 4.90 -6.09 -6.72
C SER A 218 4.35 -4.73 -6.26
N LEU A 219 3.74 -3.96 -7.16
CA LEU A 219 3.08 -2.70 -6.83
C LEU A 219 1.98 -2.87 -5.77
N ALA A 220 1.18 -3.92 -5.86
CA ALA A 220 0.18 -4.23 -4.85
C ALA A 220 0.79 -4.46 -3.47
N ASP A 221 1.92 -5.14 -3.40
CA ASP A 221 2.63 -5.42 -2.13
C ASP A 221 3.27 -4.17 -1.52
N MET A 222 3.51 -3.13 -2.32
CA MET A 222 3.94 -1.82 -1.83
C MET A 222 2.85 -1.09 -1.04
N ILE A 223 1.60 -1.43 -1.26
CA ILE A 223 0.42 -0.78 -0.65
C ILE A 223 -0.17 -1.65 0.46
N LYS A 224 -0.28 -2.97 0.22
CA LYS A 224 -0.92 -3.95 1.10
C LYS A 224 -0.03 -4.41 2.25
N GLY A 225 -0.69 -4.93 3.29
CA GLY A 225 -0.05 -5.67 4.36
C GLY A 225 0.67 -4.80 5.39
N LYS A 226 1.35 -5.46 6.33
CA LYS A 226 2.05 -4.83 7.46
C LYS A 226 3.20 -3.91 7.01
N GLN A 227 3.87 -4.26 5.92
CA GLN A 227 4.99 -3.52 5.33
C GLN A 227 4.57 -2.63 4.16
N GLY A 228 3.27 -2.53 3.90
CA GLY A 228 2.73 -1.66 2.88
C GLY A 228 2.64 -0.20 3.32
N ARG A 229 2.40 0.67 2.34
CA ARG A 229 2.38 2.12 2.55
C ARG A 229 1.35 2.55 3.60
N PHE A 230 0.16 1.96 3.60
CA PHE A 230 -0.88 2.32 4.55
C PHE A 230 -0.49 2.04 6.00
N ARG A 231 -0.07 0.82 6.30
CA ARG A 231 0.22 0.42 7.69
C ARG A 231 1.58 0.89 8.20
N GLN A 232 2.56 1.07 7.32
CA GLN A 232 3.93 1.40 7.72
C GLN A 232 4.23 2.90 7.70
N ASN A 233 3.60 3.68 6.81
CA ASN A 233 3.95 5.06 6.57
C ASN A 233 2.80 6.07 6.74
N LEU A 234 1.54 5.64 6.65
CA LEU A 234 0.38 6.52 6.70
C LEU A 234 -0.38 6.43 8.03
N LEU A 235 -0.70 5.24 8.51
CA LEU A 235 -1.40 5.04 9.79
C LEU A 235 -0.48 5.25 11.00
N GLY A 236 0.81 5.09 10.81
CA GLY A 236 1.83 5.35 11.82
C GLY A 236 3.17 5.62 11.17
N LYS A 237 3.93 6.56 11.73
CA LYS A 237 5.25 6.95 11.24
C LYS A 237 6.26 6.88 12.37
N ARG A 238 7.53 6.72 12.02
CA ARG A 238 8.61 6.98 12.95
C ARG A 238 8.68 8.48 13.20
N VAL A 239 8.79 8.87 14.46
CA VAL A 239 8.82 10.28 14.86
C VAL A 239 10.13 10.61 15.53
N ASP A 240 10.59 11.86 15.35
CA ASP A 240 11.75 12.42 16.03
C ASP A 240 11.42 12.76 17.49
N TYR A 241 12.41 13.17 18.25
CA TYR A 241 12.29 13.52 19.66
C TYR A 241 11.70 12.37 20.50
N SER A 242 12.18 11.18 20.24
CA SER A 242 11.78 9.95 20.90
C SER A 242 13.00 9.16 21.33
N GLY A 243 12.88 8.48 22.45
CA GLY A 243 13.91 7.61 22.98
C GLY A 243 13.33 6.34 23.55
N ARG A 244 14.17 5.39 23.87
CA ARG A 244 13.78 4.13 24.48
C ARG A 244 14.77 3.74 25.55
N SER A 245 14.28 3.27 26.70
CA SER A 245 15.13 2.74 27.78
C SER A 245 14.38 1.69 28.61
N VAL A 246 15.14 0.96 29.39
CA VAL A 246 14.62 0.03 30.40
C VAL A 246 13.89 0.80 31.49
N ILE A 247 12.85 0.20 32.07
CA ILE A 247 12.11 0.78 33.19
C ILE A 247 12.52 0.14 34.51
N THR A 248 12.50 0.96 35.55
CA THR A 248 12.70 0.56 36.95
C THR A 248 11.62 1.13 37.83
N VAL A 249 11.46 0.54 39.03
CA VAL A 249 10.49 1.05 40.00
C VAL A 249 10.93 2.38 40.59
N GLY A 250 9.96 3.31 40.71
CA GLY A 250 10.15 4.59 41.39
C GLY A 250 9.05 4.79 42.47
N PRO A 251 9.17 4.17 43.64
CA PRO A 251 8.10 4.19 44.64
C PRO A 251 7.87 5.55 45.30
N TYR A 252 8.83 6.44 45.21
CA TYR A 252 8.76 7.81 45.75
C TYR A 252 8.18 8.84 44.78
N LEU A 253 7.88 8.44 43.54
CA LEU A 253 7.25 9.29 42.53
C LEU A 253 5.77 9.51 42.85
N HIS A 254 5.26 10.69 42.52
CA HIS A 254 3.82 10.90 42.50
C HIS A 254 3.21 10.22 41.27
N LEU A 255 1.91 9.96 41.29
CA LEU A 255 1.21 9.24 40.22
C LEU A 255 1.36 9.89 38.83
N HIS A 256 1.47 11.22 38.78
CA HIS A 256 1.66 11.99 37.55
C HIS A 256 3.11 12.18 37.13
N GLN A 257 4.07 11.64 37.89
CA GLN A 257 5.50 11.84 37.67
C GLN A 257 6.18 10.58 37.12
N CYS A 258 7.22 10.77 36.35
CA CYS A 258 8.16 9.71 35.96
C CYS A 258 9.61 10.20 36.12
N GLY A 259 10.52 9.29 36.40
CA GLY A 259 11.94 9.58 36.43
C GLY A 259 12.55 9.45 35.04
N LEU A 260 13.04 10.52 34.47
CA LEU A 260 13.72 10.53 33.17
C LEU A 260 15.23 10.69 33.35
N PRO A 261 16.06 9.81 32.78
CA PRO A 261 17.51 9.98 32.82
C PRO A 261 17.95 11.33 32.26
N LYS A 262 18.77 12.07 32.99
CA LYS A 262 19.17 13.42 32.59
C LYS A 262 19.84 13.48 31.21
N LYS A 263 20.66 12.49 30.85
CA LYS A 263 21.30 12.43 29.53
C LYS A 263 20.30 12.21 28.41
N MET A 264 19.28 11.37 28.63
CA MET A 264 18.19 11.20 27.70
C MET A 264 17.36 12.46 27.54
N ALA A 265 17.06 13.14 28.64
CA ALA A 265 16.33 14.41 28.63
C ALA A 265 17.11 15.50 27.87
N LEU A 266 18.42 15.57 28.02
CA LEU A 266 19.26 16.51 27.29
C LEU A 266 19.14 16.32 25.75
N GLU A 267 19.16 15.09 25.29
CA GLU A 267 18.99 14.78 23.87
C GLU A 267 17.57 15.09 23.36
N LEU A 268 16.57 14.72 24.11
CA LEU A 268 15.16 14.88 23.71
C LEU A 268 14.72 16.34 23.66
N PHE A 269 15.21 17.17 24.59
CA PHE A 269 14.81 18.57 24.72
C PHE A 269 15.79 19.56 24.06
N ARG A 270 16.69 19.10 23.22
CA ARG A 270 17.71 19.96 22.56
C ARG A 270 17.14 21.25 21.95
N PRO A 271 16.06 21.26 21.14
CA PRO A 271 15.57 22.50 20.53
C PRO A 271 15.12 23.52 21.56
N PHE A 272 14.50 23.06 22.64
CA PHE A 272 14.01 23.93 23.72
C PHE A 272 15.19 24.52 24.51
N ILE A 273 16.24 23.73 24.71
CA ILE A 273 17.47 24.19 25.37
C ILE A 273 18.17 25.25 24.52
N TYR A 274 18.29 25.04 23.21
CA TYR A 274 18.90 26.03 22.31
C TYR A 274 18.13 27.35 22.31
N ALA A 275 16.82 27.31 22.23
CA ALA A 275 15.96 28.49 22.28
C ALA A 275 16.13 29.27 23.61
N LYS A 276 16.22 28.56 24.72
CA LYS A 276 16.45 29.17 26.04
C LYS A 276 17.85 29.75 26.20
N LEU A 277 18.88 29.08 25.69
CA LEU A 277 20.26 29.59 25.71
C LEU A 277 20.39 30.89 24.91
N GLU A 278 19.75 30.96 23.74
CA GLU A 278 19.72 32.19 22.93
C GLU A 278 18.90 33.30 23.61
N SER A 279 17.72 33.02 24.11
CA SER A 279 16.84 34.04 24.72
C SER A 279 17.44 34.65 25.99
N ARG A 280 18.28 33.92 26.72
CA ARG A 280 18.97 34.38 27.91
C ARG A 280 20.35 35.00 27.64
N GLY A 281 20.78 35.00 26.37
CA GLY A 281 22.04 35.59 25.97
C GLY A 281 23.31 34.80 26.33
N TYR A 282 23.18 33.52 26.75
CA TYR A 282 24.33 32.64 26.99
C TYR A 282 25.01 32.21 25.69
N ALA A 283 24.24 32.14 24.60
CA ALA A 283 24.75 31.85 23.28
C ALA A 283 24.26 32.91 22.28
N THR A 284 25.16 33.40 21.45
CA THR A 284 24.80 34.37 20.40
C THR A 284 24.35 33.72 19.11
N THR A 285 24.67 32.44 18.91
CA THR A 285 24.34 31.68 17.71
C THR A 285 23.96 30.25 18.09
N ILE A 286 23.13 29.61 17.24
CA ILE A 286 22.76 28.18 17.39
C ILE A 286 23.98 27.27 17.41
N LYS A 287 25.03 27.62 16.65
CA LYS A 287 26.30 26.87 16.65
C LYS A 287 27.03 26.94 17.99
N ALA A 288 26.99 28.08 18.64
CA ALA A 288 27.56 28.25 19.99
C ALA A 288 26.73 27.48 21.03
N ALA A 289 25.41 27.57 20.97
CA ALA A 289 24.51 26.80 21.82
C ALA A 289 24.73 25.30 21.68
N LYS A 290 24.88 24.80 20.47
CA LYS A 290 25.18 23.38 20.20
C LYS A 290 26.46 22.92 20.83
N LYS A 291 27.54 23.71 20.74
CA LYS A 291 28.82 23.41 21.37
C LYS A 291 28.73 23.38 22.90
N MET A 292 27.97 24.31 23.52
CA MET A 292 27.74 24.31 24.97
C MET A 292 27.01 23.03 25.43
N VAL A 293 26.00 22.60 24.70
CA VAL A 293 25.28 21.38 25.02
C VAL A 293 26.16 20.13 24.83
N GLU A 294 27.00 20.09 23.81
CA GLU A 294 27.95 18.99 23.58
C GLU A 294 29.02 18.89 24.68
N ARG A 295 29.39 20.02 25.30
CA ARG A 295 30.32 20.06 26.43
C ARG A 295 29.67 19.74 27.77
N GLU A 296 28.35 19.63 27.80
CA GLU A 296 27.58 19.42 29.04
C GLU A 296 27.90 20.48 30.13
N ASP A 297 27.98 21.76 29.75
CA ASP A 297 28.28 22.86 30.69
C ASP A 297 27.22 22.88 31.83
N ALA A 298 27.64 23.35 33.02
CA ALA A 298 26.77 23.39 34.21
C ALA A 298 25.48 24.19 33.97
N ILE A 299 25.56 25.29 33.22
CA ILE A 299 24.41 26.13 32.84
C ILE A 299 23.39 25.38 32.04
N VAL A 300 23.82 24.42 31.20
CA VAL A 300 22.90 23.61 30.35
C VAL A 300 21.99 22.74 31.22
N TRP A 301 22.51 22.22 32.33
CA TRP A 301 21.70 21.41 33.26
C TRP A 301 20.66 22.24 33.99
N ASP A 302 20.98 23.47 34.38
CA ASP A 302 20.03 24.39 35.00
C ASP A 302 18.92 24.79 34.05
N ILE A 303 19.26 25.04 32.80
CA ILE A 303 18.30 25.34 31.74
C ILE A 303 17.44 24.11 31.41
N LEU A 304 18.02 22.92 31.38
CA LEU A 304 17.26 21.68 31.19
C LEU A 304 16.24 21.47 32.31
N ALA A 305 16.63 21.70 33.57
CA ALA A 305 15.71 21.61 34.68
C ALA A 305 14.54 22.60 34.58
N GLU A 306 14.79 23.80 34.06
CA GLU A 306 13.75 24.80 33.80
C GLU A 306 12.84 24.42 32.64
N VAL A 307 13.40 23.92 31.53
CA VAL A 307 12.64 23.53 30.35
C VAL A 307 11.71 22.37 30.66
N ILE A 308 12.14 21.40 31.44
CA ILE A 308 11.34 20.22 31.82
C ILE A 308 10.18 20.57 32.72
N ARG A 309 10.28 21.64 33.49
CA ARG A 309 9.20 22.07 34.36
C ARG A 309 7.96 22.35 33.54
N GLU A 310 6.87 21.66 33.91
CA GLU A 310 5.56 21.77 33.23
C GLU A 310 5.49 21.30 31.76
N HIS A 311 6.52 20.64 31.24
CA HIS A 311 6.51 20.03 29.92
C HIS A 311 6.23 18.53 30.04
N PRO A 312 5.01 18.05 29.75
CA PRO A 312 4.70 16.64 29.86
C PRO A 312 5.40 15.84 28.76
N ILE A 313 5.76 14.61 29.08
CA ILE A 313 6.26 13.62 28.13
C ILE A 313 5.30 12.46 28.04
N LEU A 314 5.30 11.76 26.90
CA LEU A 314 4.51 10.57 26.69
C LEU A 314 5.37 9.32 26.88
N LEU A 315 4.90 8.40 27.71
CA LEU A 315 5.47 7.06 27.85
C LEU A 315 4.59 6.04 27.16
N ASN A 316 5.18 5.16 26.40
CA ASN A 316 4.50 4.08 25.71
C ASN A 316 5.21 2.75 25.91
N ARG A 317 4.46 1.68 26.19
CA ARG A 317 4.96 0.30 26.18
C ARG A 317 4.30 -0.48 25.06
N ALA A 318 5.09 -1.15 24.22
CA ALA A 318 4.61 -2.08 23.22
C ALA A 318 4.40 -3.49 23.84
N PRO A 319 3.31 -4.20 23.51
CA PRO A 319 2.23 -3.82 22.61
C PRO A 319 1.22 -2.86 23.25
N THR A 320 0.78 -1.84 22.51
CA THR A 320 -0.26 -0.92 22.96
C THR A 320 -1.64 -1.53 22.70
N LEU A 321 -2.21 -2.17 23.72
CA LEU A 321 -3.46 -2.92 23.59
C LEU A 321 -4.70 -2.03 23.78
N HIS A 322 -4.58 -0.95 24.56
CA HIS A 322 -5.66 -0.03 24.87
C HIS A 322 -5.10 1.38 25.07
N ARG A 323 -5.98 2.36 25.23
CA ARG A 323 -5.58 3.78 25.33
C ARG A 323 -4.61 4.09 26.47
N LEU A 324 -4.68 3.36 27.58
CA LEU A 324 -3.79 3.53 28.73
C LEU A 324 -2.38 2.98 28.52
N GLY A 325 -2.11 2.34 27.39
CA GLY A 325 -0.75 1.97 26.96
C GLY A 325 0.11 3.15 26.53
N ILE A 326 -0.48 4.34 26.41
CA ILE A 326 0.23 5.63 26.22
C ILE A 326 -0.33 6.60 27.24
N GLN A 327 0.53 7.09 28.14
CA GLN A 327 0.14 8.07 29.15
C GLN A 327 1.17 9.20 29.22
N ALA A 328 0.71 10.38 29.59
CA ALA A 328 1.56 11.54 29.83
C ALA A 328 2.02 11.58 31.30
N PHE A 329 3.24 11.99 31.49
CA PHE A 329 3.86 12.17 32.81
C PHE A 329 4.65 13.46 32.85
N GLU A 330 4.77 14.03 34.05
CA GLU A 330 5.68 15.12 34.31
C GLU A 330 7.06 14.54 34.64
N PRO A 331 8.11 14.87 33.85
CA PRO A 331 9.42 14.26 34.04
C PRO A 331 10.16 14.88 35.23
N LEU A 332 10.79 14.00 35.99
CA LEU A 332 11.82 14.37 36.96
C LEU A 332 13.19 13.90 36.49
N LEU A 333 14.19 14.74 36.55
CA LEU A 333 15.58 14.36 36.20
C LEU A 333 16.13 13.42 37.26
N ILE A 334 16.64 12.29 36.80
CA ILE A 334 17.30 11.30 37.65
C ILE A 334 18.67 10.94 37.09
N GLU A 335 19.52 10.47 37.97
CA GLU A 335 20.79 9.87 37.60
C GLU A 335 20.55 8.42 37.06
N GLY A 336 21.45 7.94 36.24
CA GLY A 336 21.39 6.61 35.67
C GLY A 336 20.91 6.60 34.21
N LYS A 337 20.51 5.41 33.73
CA LYS A 337 20.12 5.18 32.33
C LYS A 337 18.71 4.63 32.20
N ALA A 338 18.08 4.23 33.31
CA ALA A 338 16.75 3.62 33.31
C ALA A 338 15.67 4.65 33.65
N ILE A 339 14.51 4.49 33.04
CA ILE A 339 13.32 5.31 33.34
C ILE A 339 12.69 4.77 34.61
N GLN A 340 12.37 5.67 35.55
CA GLN A 340 11.62 5.29 36.75
C GLN A 340 10.13 5.50 36.54
N LEU A 341 9.34 4.48 36.89
CA LEU A 341 7.91 4.44 36.71
C LEU A 341 7.20 4.20 38.05
N HIS A 342 6.08 4.90 38.28
CA HIS A 342 5.27 4.68 39.46
C HIS A 342 4.65 3.27 39.43
N PRO A 343 4.66 2.51 40.55
CA PRO A 343 4.17 1.14 40.57
C PRO A 343 2.70 0.98 40.18
N LEU A 344 1.84 1.94 40.52
CA LEU A 344 0.40 1.84 40.24
C LEU A 344 0.05 1.95 38.76
N VAL A 345 0.88 2.55 37.94
CA VAL A 345 0.64 2.64 36.48
C VAL A 345 1.09 1.41 35.72
N CYS A 346 1.85 0.52 36.36
CA CYS A 346 2.34 -0.71 35.72
C CYS A 346 1.20 -1.62 35.22
N ALA A 347 0.12 -1.71 35.96
CA ALA A 347 -1.04 -2.51 35.55
C ALA A 347 -1.66 -2.00 34.23
N ALA A 348 -1.78 -0.68 34.07
CA ALA A 348 -2.31 -0.07 32.84
C ALA A 348 -1.40 -0.31 31.63
N PHE A 349 -0.08 -0.28 31.81
CA PHE A 349 0.90 -0.60 30.76
C PHE A 349 1.12 -2.11 30.56
N ASN A 350 0.60 -2.95 31.46
CA ASN A 350 0.97 -4.37 31.55
C ASN A 350 2.50 -4.54 31.60
N ALA A 351 3.15 -3.70 32.38
CA ALA A 351 4.59 -3.63 32.52
C ALA A 351 5.07 -4.32 33.82
N ASP A 352 6.20 -4.96 33.73
CA ASP A 352 6.96 -5.47 34.87
C ASP A 352 8.42 -4.97 34.81
N PHE A 353 9.18 -5.18 35.87
CA PHE A 353 10.55 -4.68 35.99
C PHE A 353 11.60 -5.75 35.75
N ASP A 354 11.29 -6.75 34.93
CA ASP A 354 12.17 -7.87 34.56
C ASP A 354 13.09 -7.59 33.36
N GLY A 355 13.15 -6.35 32.91
CA GLY A 355 13.92 -5.91 31.73
C GLY A 355 13.05 -5.27 30.65
N ASP A 356 11.79 -4.98 30.94
CA ASP A 356 10.89 -4.27 30.03
C ASP A 356 11.44 -2.91 29.64
N GLN A 357 11.21 -2.53 28.40
CA GLN A 357 11.56 -1.23 27.85
C GLN A 357 10.31 -0.42 27.51
N MET A 358 10.42 0.89 27.69
CA MET A 358 9.38 1.83 27.29
C MET A 358 9.94 2.92 26.38
N ALA A 359 9.11 3.39 25.46
CA ALA A 359 9.42 4.51 24.60
C ALA A 359 8.98 5.82 25.26
N VAL A 360 9.78 6.87 25.05
CA VAL A 360 9.52 8.24 25.51
C VAL A 360 9.34 9.12 24.30
N HIS A 361 8.30 9.94 24.27
CA HIS A 361 8.04 10.92 23.23
C HIS A 361 7.83 12.29 23.84
N VAL A 362 8.35 13.32 23.18
CA VAL A 362 8.21 14.71 23.62
C VAL A 362 7.23 15.43 22.73
N PRO A 363 6.10 15.91 23.24
CA PRO A 363 5.20 16.82 22.52
C PRO A 363 5.95 18.12 22.19
N LEU A 364 5.90 18.57 20.94
CA LEU A 364 6.67 19.73 20.48
C LEU A 364 5.85 21.01 20.51
N THR A 365 4.61 20.97 20.04
CA THR A 365 3.74 22.15 19.96
C THR A 365 3.04 22.41 21.29
N LEU A 366 2.63 23.65 21.49
CA LEU A 366 1.87 24.04 22.69
C LEU A 366 0.53 23.31 22.78
N GLU A 367 -0.14 23.13 21.64
CA GLU A 367 -1.40 22.39 21.55
C GLU A 367 -1.21 20.93 21.96
N ALA A 368 -0.13 20.28 21.48
CA ALA A 368 0.17 18.89 21.84
C ALA A 368 0.50 18.75 23.34
N GLN A 369 1.22 19.68 23.92
CA GLN A 369 1.51 19.72 25.36
C GLN A 369 0.21 19.88 26.19
N LEU A 370 -0.68 20.75 25.73
CA LEU A 370 -1.97 20.98 26.39
C LEU A 370 -2.86 19.75 26.30
N GLU A 371 -2.93 19.11 25.14
CA GLU A 371 -3.64 17.86 24.94
C GLU A 371 -3.09 16.74 25.83
N ALA A 372 -1.79 16.58 25.89
CA ALA A 372 -1.12 15.61 26.75
C ALA A 372 -1.48 15.85 28.24
N ARG A 373 -1.47 17.09 28.67
CA ARG A 373 -1.78 17.46 30.05
C ARG A 373 -3.27 17.28 30.40
N ALA A 374 -4.17 17.68 29.50
CA ALA A 374 -5.61 17.65 29.76
C ALA A 374 -6.23 16.25 29.63
N LEU A 375 -5.79 15.47 28.62
CA LEU A 375 -6.43 14.22 28.23
C LEU A 375 -5.62 12.96 28.54
N MET A 376 -4.29 13.07 28.61
CA MET A 376 -3.41 11.89 28.64
C MET A 376 -2.65 11.72 29.96
N MET A 377 -2.70 12.66 30.87
CA MET A 377 -2.05 12.50 32.19
C MET A 377 -2.56 11.27 32.92
N SER A 378 -1.67 10.56 33.57
CA SER A 378 -1.98 9.36 34.36
C SER A 378 -3.05 9.59 35.43
N THR A 379 -3.04 10.75 36.05
CA THR A 379 -4.05 11.16 37.04
C THR A 379 -5.44 11.37 36.46
N ASN A 380 -5.55 11.78 35.19
CA ASN A 380 -6.83 12.01 34.52
C ASN A 380 -7.42 10.72 33.92
N ASN A 381 -6.60 9.67 33.81
CA ASN A 381 -6.97 8.39 33.23
C ASN A 381 -7.09 7.25 34.27
N SER A 382 -6.83 7.54 35.52
CA SER A 382 -7.07 6.56 36.59
C SER A 382 -8.57 6.49 36.87
N PRO A 383 -9.19 5.28 36.95
CA PRO A 383 -10.60 5.12 37.34
C PRO A 383 -10.83 5.58 38.79
#